data_009699728268f32e7dde06391b0de9a0
#
_entry.id   009699728268f32e7dde06391b0de9a0
#
_cell.length_a   1.000
_cell.length_b   1.000
_cell.length_c   1.000
_cell.angle_alpha   90.00
_cell.angle_beta   90.00
_cell.angle_gamma   90.00
#
_symmetry.space_group_name_H-M   'P 1'
#
loop_
_entity.id
_entity.type
_entity.pdbx_description
1 polymer ?
#
loop_
_entity_poly.entity_id
_entity_poly.type
_entity_poly.pdbx_seq_one_letter_code
_entity_poly.pdbx_strand_id
1 'polypeptide(L)'
;MTHFPARLRASLVCGLVCLALLGGCASTGNPRDPLEPINRGIYQFNDGVDNAVLKPVAEAYRGVLPQFMRTGISNFFSNINDVIVALNNLLQAKFLNTVSDVGRIVVNTTVGLLGVLDVATEFGLEKHNEDFGQTLGFWGIGDGPYLVLPILGPSSLRDVFGTFVDFKTDPITYVDPSRARNQLWAARMINRRAELLDTSKILETAALDPYEFLRDAYLQRRRNLVYDGSPPPDKDEDVDIRIKPRTERPDSGHDKHAAEVGSILVSGDAPTPAQLEAWGKAARAAKPPQLASGAQNLDVPMQQPRVVRFWSPASSAR
;
A
#
# COMPACT_ATOMS: atom_id res chain seq x y z
N MET A 1 25.32 -45.30 -21.39
CA MET A 1 24.85 -44.04 -20.77
C MET A 1 23.74 -43.49 -21.65
N THR A 2 22.48 -43.68 -21.24
CA THR A 2 21.30 -43.32 -22.03
C THR A 2 21.07 -41.79 -21.94
N HIS A 3 21.33 -41.10 -23.06
CA HIS A 3 21.00 -39.66 -23.18
C HIS A 3 19.49 -39.50 -23.33
N PHE A 4 18.82 -39.17 -22.24
CA PHE A 4 17.42 -38.71 -22.30
C PHE A 4 17.32 -37.44 -23.13
N PRO A 5 16.34 -37.32 -24.07
CA PRO A 5 16.18 -36.13 -24.91
C PRO A 5 15.87 -34.91 -24.04
N ALA A 6 16.40 -33.75 -24.42
CA ALA A 6 16.31 -32.50 -23.65
C ALA A 6 14.87 -32.10 -23.25
N ARG A 7 13.89 -32.45 -24.10
CA ARG A 7 12.45 -32.22 -23.82
C ARG A 7 11.94 -33.05 -22.64
N LEU A 8 12.43 -34.30 -22.48
CA LEU A 8 12.03 -35.17 -21.36
C LEU A 8 12.63 -34.71 -20.04
N ARG A 9 13.86 -34.14 -20.06
CA ARG A 9 14.49 -33.52 -18.88
C ARG A 9 13.74 -32.24 -18.44
N ALA A 10 13.32 -31.40 -19.40
CA ALA A 10 12.54 -30.20 -19.10
C ALA A 10 11.18 -30.55 -18.51
N SER A 11 10.49 -31.56 -19.04
CA SER A 11 9.20 -32.04 -18.49
C SER A 11 9.35 -32.63 -17.09
N LEU A 12 10.43 -33.38 -16.83
CA LEU A 12 10.73 -33.97 -15.51
C LEU A 12 11.07 -32.87 -14.48
N VAL A 13 11.85 -31.86 -14.86
CA VAL A 13 12.16 -30.71 -13.99
C VAL A 13 10.89 -29.90 -13.71
N CYS A 14 10.06 -29.66 -14.72
CA CYS A 14 8.78 -28.97 -14.56
C CYS A 14 7.82 -29.77 -13.64
N GLY A 15 7.75 -31.10 -13.84
CA GLY A 15 6.97 -31.99 -12.97
C GLY A 15 7.47 -32.04 -11.53
N LEU A 16 8.78 -32.04 -11.30
CA LEU A 16 9.38 -31.97 -9.96
C LEU A 16 9.14 -30.64 -9.28
N VAL A 17 9.22 -29.54 -10.01
CA VAL A 17 8.89 -28.20 -9.50
C VAL A 17 7.41 -28.11 -9.15
N CYS A 18 6.51 -28.64 -9.99
CA CYS A 18 5.08 -28.71 -9.68
C CYS A 18 4.79 -29.60 -8.47
N LEU A 19 5.46 -30.75 -8.33
CA LEU A 19 5.32 -31.62 -7.14
C LEU A 19 5.87 -30.95 -5.87
N ALA A 20 6.98 -30.22 -5.96
CA ALA A 20 7.54 -29.48 -4.84
C ALA A 20 6.61 -28.31 -4.40
N LEU A 21 5.93 -27.68 -5.36
CA LEU A 21 4.91 -26.66 -5.08
C LEU A 21 3.64 -27.25 -4.44
N LEU A 22 3.28 -28.48 -4.77
CA LEU A 22 2.12 -29.19 -4.18
C LEU A 22 2.42 -29.76 -2.78
N GLY A 23 3.69 -30.09 -2.48
CA GLY A 23 4.12 -30.58 -1.15
C GLY A 23 4.27 -29.49 -0.09
N GLY A 24 4.21 -28.23 -0.46
CA GLY A 24 4.39 -27.07 0.43
C GLY A 24 3.15 -26.57 1.16
N CYS A 25 2.04 -27.31 1.17
CA CYS A 25 0.85 -26.98 1.95
C CYS A 25 1.04 -27.27 3.45
N ALA A 26 2.07 -26.72 4.08
CA ALA A 26 2.03 -26.43 5.49
C ALA A 26 1.23 -25.13 5.63
N SER A 27 -0.09 -25.24 5.80
CA SER A 27 -0.97 -24.13 6.15
C SER A 27 -0.41 -23.43 7.40
N THR A 28 0.17 -22.26 7.23
CA THR A 28 0.70 -21.41 8.32
C THR A 28 -0.40 -20.75 9.13
N GLY A 29 -1.64 -21.18 9.01
CA GLY A 29 -2.77 -20.69 9.77
C GLY A 29 -3.38 -19.38 9.25
N ASN A 30 -2.74 -18.67 8.34
CA ASN A 30 -3.31 -17.48 7.71
C ASN A 30 -3.91 -17.83 6.33
N PRO A 31 -5.25 -17.83 6.18
CA PRO A 31 -5.89 -18.21 4.92
C PRO A 31 -5.58 -17.23 3.76
N ARG A 32 -5.18 -16.00 4.06
CA ARG A 32 -4.80 -14.99 3.04
C ARG A 32 -3.37 -15.20 2.53
N ASP A 33 -2.51 -15.89 3.30
CA ASP A 33 -1.10 -16.13 2.97
C ASP A 33 -0.71 -17.60 3.18
N PRO A 34 -1.26 -18.52 2.38
CA PRO A 34 -0.95 -19.95 2.50
C PRO A 34 0.50 -20.30 2.11
N LEU A 35 1.20 -19.39 1.42
CA LEU A 35 2.58 -19.55 0.95
C LEU A 35 3.59 -18.74 1.77
N GLU A 36 3.23 -18.32 2.98
CA GLU A 36 4.05 -17.46 3.83
C GLU A 36 5.53 -17.84 3.92
N PRO A 37 5.94 -19.12 4.11
CA PRO A 37 7.37 -19.47 4.19
C PRO A 37 8.12 -19.14 2.91
N ILE A 38 7.50 -19.37 1.75
CA ILE A 38 8.08 -19.05 0.43
C ILE A 38 8.12 -17.54 0.24
N ASN A 39 7.02 -16.87 0.54
CA ASN A 39 6.89 -15.41 0.42
C ASN A 39 7.90 -14.67 1.31
N ARG A 40 8.12 -15.14 2.54
CA ARG A 40 9.16 -14.58 3.44
C ARG A 40 10.56 -14.78 2.88
N GLY A 41 10.87 -15.92 2.28
CA GLY A 41 12.16 -16.17 1.63
C GLY A 41 12.40 -15.22 0.45
N ILE A 42 11.39 -15.00 -0.39
CA ILE A 42 11.49 -14.06 -1.52
C ILE A 42 11.55 -12.62 -1.01
N TYR A 43 10.79 -12.27 0.04
CA TYR A 43 10.87 -10.97 0.68
C TYR A 43 12.29 -10.66 1.19
N GLN A 44 12.92 -11.59 1.89
CA GLN A 44 14.31 -11.45 2.38
C GLN A 44 15.30 -11.29 1.22
N PHE A 45 15.12 -12.04 0.13
CA PHE A 45 15.91 -11.86 -1.08
C PHE A 45 15.73 -10.44 -1.66
N ASN A 46 14.48 -9.98 -1.79
CA ASN A 46 14.18 -8.63 -2.30
C ASN A 46 14.78 -7.55 -1.41
N ASP A 47 14.65 -7.69 -0.10
CA ASP A 47 15.23 -6.75 0.89
C ASP A 47 16.76 -6.72 0.79
N GLY A 48 17.40 -7.88 0.64
CA GLY A 48 18.84 -7.98 0.40
C GLY A 48 19.29 -7.26 -0.87
N VAL A 49 18.57 -7.45 -1.99
CA VAL A 49 18.84 -6.75 -3.26
C VAL A 49 18.59 -5.25 -3.13
N ASP A 50 17.53 -4.85 -2.46
CA ASP A 50 17.20 -3.43 -2.23
C ASP A 50 18.31 -2.75 -1.43
N ASN A 51 18.68 -3.31 -0.30
CA ASN A 51 19.71 -2.75 0.58
C ASN A 51 21.10 -2.73 -0.07
N ALA A 52 21.44 -3.73 -0.89
CA ALA A 52 22.74 -3.83 -1.54
C ALA A 52 22.88 -2.95 -2.79
N VAL A 53 21.79 -2.74 -3.54
CA VAL A 53 21.85 -2.10 -4.88
C VAL A 53 20.84 -0.97 -5.04
N LEU A 54 19.53 -1.24 -4.87
CA LEU A 54 18.50 -0.25 -5.25
C LEU A 54 18.50 0.96 -4.33
N LYS A 55 18.59 0.76 -3.02
CA LYS A 55 18.58 1.83 -2.01
C LYS A 55 19.79 2.74 -2.16
N PRO A 56 21.07 2.26 -2.25
CA PRO A 56 22.23 3.12 -2.48
C PRO A 56 22.14 3.90 -3.81
N VAL A 57 21.69 3.27 -4.89
CA VAL A 57 21.52 3.93 -6.18
C VAL A 57 20.43 5.01 -6.12
N ALA A 58 19.30 4.74 -5.45
CA ALA A 58 18.21 5.70 -5.26
C ALA A 58 18.63 6.87 -4.37
N GLU A 59 19.44 6.65 -3.34
CA GLU A 59 20.01 7.70 -2.49
C GLU A 59 20.99 8.58 -3.29
N ALA A 60 21.87 7.99 -4.09
CA ALA A 60 22.77 8.73 -4.99
C ALA A 60 21.97 9.54 -6.01
N TYR A 61 20.94 8.97 -6.63
CA TYR A 61 20.02 9.65 -7.52
C TYR A 61 19.36 10.88 -6.85
N ARG A 62 18.88 10.75 -5.61
CA ARG A 62 18.33 11.87 -4.83
C ARG A 62 19.38 12.93 -4.47
N GLY A 63 20.60 12.52 -4.22
CA GLY A 63 21.71 13.42 -3.89
C GLY A 63 22.20 14.26 -5.08
N VAL A 64 22.17 13.68 -6.28
CA VAL A 64 22.68 14.33 -7.51
C VAL A 64 21.60 15.18 -8.17
N LEU A 65 20.35 14.71 -8.23
CA LEU A 65 19.27 15.39 -8.96
C LEU A 65 18.45 16.31 -8.07
N PRO A 66 18.36 17.61 -8.41
CA PRO A 66 17.44 18.55 -7.74
C PRO A 66 15.99 18.08 -7.81
N GLN A 67 15.17 18.54 -6.84
CA GLN A 67 13.77 18.13 -6.72
C GLN A 67 12.97 18.34 -8.02
N PHE A 68 13.11 19.49 -8.67
CA PHE A 68 12.35 19.79 -9.90
C PHE A 68 12.66 18.81 -11.06
N MET A 69 13.90 18.35 -11.19
CA MET A 69 14.27 17.35 -12.20
C MET A 69 13.66 15.98 -11.89
N ARG A 70 13.69 15.57 -10.61
CA ARG A 70 13.06 14.33 -10.17
C ARG A 70 11.55 14.35 -10.38
N THR A 71 10.91 15.47 -10.07
CA THR A 71 9.48 15.67 -10.35
C THR A 71 9.19 15.56 -11.86
N GLY A 72 10.01 16.18 -12.71
CA GLY A 72 9.83 16.06 -14.16
C GLY A 72 10.01 14.64 -14.68
N ILE A 73 10.98 13.88 -14.15
CA ILE A 73 11.17 12.46 -14.51
C ILE A 73 9.98 11.63 -14.02
N SER A 74 9.48 11.90 -12.83
CA SER A 74 8.29 11.24 -12.28
C SER A 74 7.05 11.50 -13.13
N ASN A 75 6.81 12.75 -13.52
CA ASN A 75 5.72 13.15 -14.41
C ASN A 75 5.82 12.45 -15.77
N PHE A 76 7.02 12.40 -16.37
CA PHE A 76 7.25 11.71 -17.62
C PHE A 76 6.84 10.23 -17.55
N PHE A 77 7.30 9.49 -16.55
CA PHE A 77 6.91 8.10 -16.37
C PHE A 77 5.43 7.94 -16.01
N SER A 78 4.86 8.89 -15.27
CA SER A 78 3.46 8.95 -14.95
C SER A 78 2.60 9.13 -16.20
N ASN A 79 3.00 10.03 -17.12
CA ASN A 79 2.30 10.25 -18.38
C ASN A 79 2.32 9.00 -19.28
N ILE A 80 3.43 8.26 -19.32
CA ILE A 80 3.49 6.96 -20.02
C ILE A 80 2.52 5.96 -19.36
N ASN A 81 2.45 5.92 -18.02
CA ASN A 81 1.56 5.04 -17.30
C ASN A 81 0.08 5.38 -17.53
N ASP A 82 -0.26 6.64 -17.83
CA ASP A 82 -1.64 7.06 -18.10
C ASP A 82 -2.24 6.32 -19.30
N VAL A 83 -1.43 5.78 -20.22
CA VAL A 83 -1.89 4.91 -21.31
C VAL A 83 -2.49 3.61 -20.76
N ILE A 84 -1.83 3.00 -19.77
CA ILE A 84 -2.34 1.80 -19.10
C ILE A 84 -3.60 2.13 -18.30
N VAL A 85 -3.59 3.26 -17.58
CA VAL A 85 -4.72 3.74 -16.78
C VAL A 85 -5.94 3.98 -17.66
N ALA A 86 -5.80 4.72 -18.78
CA ALA A 86 -6.89 4.99 -19.72
C ALA A 86 -7.48 3.70 -20.31
N LEU A 87 -6.61 2.72 -20.67
CA LEU A 87 -7.06 1.43 -21.17
C LEU A 87 -7.87 0.68 -20.09
N ASN A 88 -7.41 0.64 -18.87
CA ASN A 88 -8.09 -0.07 -17.77
C ASN A 88 -9.41 0.63 -17.38
N ASN A 89 -9.46 1.97 -17.36
CA ASN A 89 -10.71 2.70 -17.17
C ASN A 89 -11.73 2.39 -18.29
N LEU A 90 -11.26 2.29 -19.54
CA LEU A 90 -12.11 1.90 -20.66
C LEU A 90 -12.65 0.47 -20.49
N LEU A 91 -11.81 -0.48 -20.10
CA LEU A 91 -12.20 -1.88 -19.85
C LEU A 91 -13.18 -2.04 -18.67
N GLN A 92 -13.14 -1.10 -17.73
CA GLN A 92 -14.08 -1.02 -16.61
C GLN A 92 -15.33 -0.20 -16.94
N ALA A 93 -15.50 0.25 -18.21
CA ALA A 93 -16.60 1.12 -18.66
C ALA A 93 -16.69 2.47 -17.90
N LYS A 94 -15.60 2.95 -17.32
CA LYS A 94 -15.46 4.25 -16.67
C LYS A 94 -15.14 5.33 -17.71
N PHE A 95 -16.08 5.62 -18.61
CA PHE A 95 -15.85 6.45 -19.81
C PHE A 95 -15.42 7.89 -19.48
N LEU A 96 -15.94 8.50 -18.43
CA LEU A 96 -15.53 9.86 -18.01
C LEU A 96 -14.07 9.90 -17.57
N ASN A 97 -13.66 8.90 -16.78
CA ASN A 97 -12.26 8.76 -16.34
C ASN A 97 -11.36 8.51 -17.56
N THR A 98 -11.80 7.63 -18.49
CA THR A 98 -11.05 7.37 -19.73
C THR A 98 -10.83 8.64 -20.54
N VAL A 99 -11.84 9.48 -20.72
CA VAL A 99 -11.72 10.77 -21.43
C VAL A 99 -10.78 11.71 -20.71
N SER A 100 -10.86 11.80 -19.38
CA SER A 100 -9.92 12.59 -18.55
C SER A 100 -8.48 12.11 -18.74
N ASP A 101 -8.22 10.80 -18.65
CA ASP A 101 -6.88 10.23 -18.77
C ASP A 101 -6.29 10.41 -20.18
N VAL A 102 -7.11 10.22 -21.23
CA VAL A 102 -6.69 10.51 -22.60
C VAL A 102 -6.39 12.00 -22.77
N GLY A 103 -7.21 12.87 -22.20
CA GLY A 103 -6.98 14.31 -22.17
C GLY A 103 -5.64 14.66 -21.49
N ARG A 104 -5.33 14.01 -20.35
CA ARG A 104 -4.05 14.15 -19.66
C ARG A 104 -2.88 13.75 -20.54
N ILE A 105 -2.96 12.58 -21.18
CA ILE A 105 -1.89 12.12 -22.10
C ILE A 105 -1.65 13.16 -23.20
N VAL A 106 -2.71 13.66 -23.85
CA VAL A 106 -2.58 14.63 -24.93
C VAL A 106 -1.99 15.94 -24.45
N VAL A 107 -2.53 16.51 -23.38
CA VAL A 107 -2.09 17.81 -22.84
C VAL A 107 -0.66 17.72 -22.33
N ASN A 108 -0.33 16.72 -21.52
CA ASN A 108 0.99 16.55 -20.94
C ASN A 108 2.04 16.21 -22.00
N THR A 109 1.67 15.44 -23.03
CA THR A 109 2.63 15.12 -24.12
C THR A 109 2.88 16.32 -25.02
N THR A 110 1.87 17.14 -25.34
CA THR A 110 2.01 18.26 -26.28
C THR A 110 2.47 19.53 -25.58
N VAL A 111 1.75 19.99 -24.57
CA VAL A 111 2.03 21.23 -23.84
C VAL A 111 3.04 20.98 -22.70
N GLY A 112 2.98 19.82 -22.07
CA GLY A 112 3.83 19.43 -20.93
C GLY A 112 5.19 18.85 -21.31
N LEU A 113 5.69 19.08 -22.56
CA LEU A 113 7.01 18.60 -23.03
C LEU A 113 7.21 17.10 -22.83
N LEU A 114 6.41 16.29 -23.52
CA LEU A 114 6.39 14.83 -23.42
C LEU A 114 6.04 14.31 -22.00
N GLY A 115 5.30 15.10 -21.24
CA GLY A 115 4.85 14.72 -19.90
C GLY A 115 5.81 15.09 -18.77
N VAL A 116 6.89 15.83 -19.04
CA VAL A 116 7.81 16.33 -17.99
C VAL A 116 7.09 17.33 -17.07
N LEU A 117 6.18 18.13 -17.63
CA LEU A 117 5.34 19.05 -16.88
C LEU A 117 3.90 18.50 -16.83
N ASP A 118 3.33 18.42 -15.64
CA ASP A 118 1.91 18.00 -15.45
C ASP A 118 0.97 19.20 -15.60
N VAL A 119 0.79 19.63 -16.85
CA VAL A 119 -0.10 20.75 -17.19
C VAL A 119 -1.57 20.33 -17.12
N ALA A 120 -1.86 19.04 -17.32
CA ALA A 120 -3.23 18.52 -17.27
C ALA A 120 -3.87 18.70 -15.88
N THR A 121 -3.12 18.58 -14.81
CA THR A 121 -3.60 18.84 -13.45
C THR A 121 -3.98 20.31 -13.27
N GLU A 122 -3.23 21.24 -13.84
CA GLU A 122 -3.56 22.67 -13.80
C GLU A 122 -4.86 23.00 -14.58
N PHE A 123 -5.19 22.19 -15.58
CA PHE A 123 -6.48 22.29 -16.30
C PHE A 123 -7.63 21.57 -15.60
N GLY A 124 -7.40 21.02 -14.41
CA GLY A 124 -8.42 20.34 -13.60
C GLY A 124 -8.75 18.93 -14.08
N LEU A 125 -7.89 18.30 -14.90
CA LEU A 125 -8.05 16.90 -15.28
C LEU A 125 -7.56 15.99 -14.15
N GLU A 126 -8.48 15.23 -13.55
CA GLU A 126 -8.19 14.32 -12.45
C GLU A 126 -7.21 13.22 -12.86
N LYS A 127 -6.29 12.87 -11.94
CA LYS A 127 -5.34 11.76 -12.10
C LYS A 127 -5.94 10.49 -11.52
N HIS A 128 -6.14 9.48 -12.35
CA HIS A 128 -6.59 8.17 -11.91
C HIS A 128 -5.43 7.17 -11.80
N ASN A 129 -5.69 6.04 -11.17
CA ASN A 129 -4.67 5.03 -10.90
C ASN A 129 -5.28 3.63 -11.05
N GLU A 130 -5.26 3.12 -12.27
CA GLU A 130 -5.84 1.86 -12.65
C GLU A 130 -4.80 0.91 -13.24
N ASP A 131 -4.99 -0.37 -13.01
CA ASP A 131 -4.19 -1.46 -13.57
C ASP A 131 -5.09 -2.65 -13.95
N PHE A 132 -4.56 -3.60 -14.71
CA PHE A 132 -5.36 -4.73 -15.16
C PHE A 132 -5.76 -5.69 -14.04
N GLY A 133 -5.02 -5.75 -12.93
CA GLY A 133 -5.42 -6.48 -11.73
C GLY A 133 -6.68 -5.88 -11.09
N GLN A 134 -6.82 -4.54 -11.08
CA GLN A 134 -8.05 -3.86 -10.66
C GLN A 134 -9.19 -4.15 -11.62
N THR A 135 -8.94 -4.13 -12.93
CA THR A 135 -9.94 -4.49 -13.96
C THR A 135 -10.47 -5.91 -13.76
N LEU A 136 -9.60 -6.88 -13.51
CA LEU A 136 -10.00 -8.25 -13.17
C LEU A 136 -10.84 -8.30 -11.89
N GLY A 137 -10.46 -7.53 -10.86
CA GLY A 137 -11.22 -7.40 -9.61
C GLY A 137 -12.60 -6.77 -9.83
N PHE A 138 -12.67 -5.72 -10.63
CA PHE A 138 -13.93 -5.09 -11.04
C PHE A 138 -14.87 -6.09 -11.76
N TRP A 139 -14.33 -7.00 -12.56
CA TRP A 139 -15.08 -8.07 -13.21
C TRP A 139 -15.43 -9.24 -12.28
N GLY A 140 -15.10 -9.14 -10.99
CA GLY A 140 -15.44 -10.12 -9.95
C GLY A 140 -14.44 -11.25 -9.77
N ILE A 141 -13.24 -11.16 -10.36
CA ILE A 141 -12.17 -12.12 -10.11
C ILE A 141 -11.52 -11.82 -8.76
N GLY A 142 -11.59 -12.78 -7.84
CA GLY A 142 -10.99 -12.67 -6.50
C GLY A 142 -9.45 -12.57 -6.54
N ASP A 143 -8.86 -12.04 -5.46
CA ASP A 143 -7.41 -11.83 -5.34
C ASP A 143 -6.60 -13.14 -5.48
N GLY A 144 -7.15 -14.24 -4.98
CA GLY A 144 -6.41 -15.49 -4.77
C GLY A 144 -5.36 -15.35 -3.66
N PRO A 145 -4.41 -16.31 -3.54
CA PRO A 145 -3.36 -16.27 -2.55
C PRO A 145 -2.44 -15.07 -2.72
N TYR A 146 -1.96 -14.55 -1.58
CA TYR A 146 -0.90 -13.54 -1.56
C TYR A 146 0.42 -14.14 -2.05
N LEU A 147 1.17 -13.39 -2.83
CA LEU A 147 2.45 -13.77 -3.41
C LEU A 147 3.45 -12.64 -3.29
N VAL A 148 4.71 -12.97 -3.04
CA VAL A 148 5.81 -12.01 -3.20
C VAL A 148 6.58 -12.38 -4.46
N LEU A 149 6.70 -11.42 -5.38
CA LEU A 149 7.45 -11.62 -6.62
C LEU A 149 8.91 -11.18 -6.45
N PRO A 150 9.87 -11.92 -7.00
CA PRO A 150 11.26 -11.49 -7.02
C PRO A 150 11.39 -10.10 -7.67
N ILE A 151 12.03 -9.17 -6.99
CA ILE A 151 12.29 -7.77 -7.39
C ILE A 151 11.03 -6.90 -7.48
N LEU A 152 9.88 -7.45 -7.86
CA LEU A 152 8.63 -6.70 -8.02
C LEU A 152 7.87 -6.50 -6.69
N GLY A 153 8.14 -7.34 -5.68
CA GLY A 153 7.55 -7.20 -4.34
C GLY A 153 6.16 -7.81 -4.18
N PRO A 154 5.32 -7.24 -3.29
CA PRO A 154 3.99 -7.78 -2.94
C PRO A 154 3.07 -7.86 -4.15
N SER A 155 2.31 -8.96 -4.25
CA SER A 155 1.33 -9.22 -5.30
C SER A 155 0.25 -10.19 -4.79
N SER A 156 -0.75 -10.47 -5.62
CA SER A 156 -1.70 -11.56 -5.48
C SER A 156 -1.72 -12.38 -6.77
N LEU A 157 -2.32 -13.56 -6.76
CA LEU A 157 -2.40 -14.38 -7.96
C LEU A 157 -3.08 -13.63 -9.12
N ARG A 158 -4.19 -12.94 -8.85
CA ARG A 158 -4.88 -12.07 -9.83
C ARG A 158 -3.95 -10.96 -10.33
N ASP A 159 -3.26 -10.28 -9.42
CA ASP A 159 -2.44 -9.11 -9.75
C ASP A 159 -1.15 -9.49 -10.49
N VAL A 160 -0.66 -10.73 -10.35
CA VAL A 160 0.42 -11.27 -11.20
C VAL A 160 -0.01 -11.30 -12.67
N PHE A 161 -1.23 -11.79 -12.95
CA PHE A 161 -1.78 -11.75 -14.31
C PHE A 161 -1.98 -10.31 -14.79
N GLY A 162 -2.50 -9.46 -13.92
CA GLY A 162 -2.65 -8.02 -14.19
C GLY A 162 -1.31 -7.39 -14.60
N THR A 163 -0.29 -7.56 -13.79
CA THR A 163 1.06 -7.04 -14.05
C THR A 163 1.63 -7.54 -15.38
N PHE A 164 1.38 -8.80 -15.75
CA PHE A 164 1.83 -9.34 -17.03
C PHE A 164 1.14 -8.63 -18.22
N VAL A 165 -0.16 -8.38 -18.13
CA VAL A 165 -0.91 -7.65 -19.17
C VAL A 165 -0.45 -6.20 -19.24
N ASP A 166 -0.33 -5.52 -18.09
CA ASP A 166 0.15 -4.13 -18.02
C ASP A 166 1.56 -3.99 -18.58
N PHE A 167 2.46 -4.95 -18.31
CA PHE A 167 3.79 -4.98 -18.92
C PHE A 167 3.74 -5.10 -20.45
N LYS A 168 2.78 -5.87 -20.98
CA LYS A 168 2.57 -6.02 -22.43
C LYS A 168 1.93 -4.80 -23.08
N THR A 169 1.15 -4.04 -22.34
CA THR A 169 0.50 -2.81 -22.83
C THR A 169 1.33 -1.55 -22.58
N ASP A 170 2.40 -1.64 -21.76
CA ASP A 170 3.25 -0.50 -21.44
C ASP A 170 4.04 -0.05 -22.69
N PRO A 171 3.93 1.24 -23.10
CA PRO A 171 4.63 1.77 -24.25
C PRO A 171 6.17 1.58 -24.20
N ILE A 172 6.77 1.56 -23.00
CA ILE A 172 8.23 1.34 -22.85
C ILE A 172 8.63 -0.03 -23.41
N THR A 173 7.76 -1.04 -23.34
CA THR A 173 8.05 -2.39 -23.83
C THR A 173 8.36 -2.42 -25.33
N TYR A 174 7.85 -1.46 -26.08
CA TYR A 174 8.01 -1.37 -27.55
C TYR A 174 9.10 -0.41 -28.00
N VAL A 175 9.86 0.16 -27.07
CA VAL A 175 10.96 1.08 -27.42
C VAL A 175 12.14 0.29 -28.01
N ASP A 176 12.59 0.70 -29.19
CA ASP A 176 13.80 0.22 -29.85
C ASP A 176 14.91 1.31 -29.87
N PRO A 177 16.17 0.93 -29.72
CA PRO A 177 16.75 -0.41 -29.53
C PRO A 177 16.54 -0.92 -28.08
N SER A 178 16.69 -2.23 -27.86
CA SER A 178 16.53 -2.87 -26.54
C SER A 178 17.37 -2.22 -25.43
N ARG A 179 18.51 -1.62 -25.78
CA ARG A 179 19.34 -0.85 -24.84
C ARG A 179 18.58 0.36 -24.28
N ALA A 180 17.91 1.13 -25.13
CA ALA A 180 17.11 2.29 -24.71
C ALA A 180 15.94 1.85 -23.82
N ARG A 181 15.23 0.80 -24.22
CA ARG A 181 14.15 0.20 -23.42
C ARG A 181 14.61 -0.20 -22.03
N ASN A 182 15.73 -0.92 -21.92
CA ASN A 182 16.25 -1.37 -20.63
C ASN A 182 16.71 -0.18 -19.74
N GLN A 183 17.26 0.88 -20.36
CA GLN A 183 17.62 2.11 -19.65
C GLN A 183 16.38 2.83 -19.09
N LEU A 184 15.28 2.89 -19.86
CA LEU A 184 14.01 3.49 -19.39
C LEU A 184 13.42 2.68 -18.23
N TRP A 185 13.41 1.34 -18.31
CA TRP A 185 12.97 0.50 -17.20
C TRP A 185 13.83 0.70 -15.95
N ALA A 186 15.14 0.73 -16.09
CA ALA A 186 16.04 0.96 -14.96
C ALA A 186 15.83 2.36 -14.35
N ALA A 187 15.71 3.40 -15.18
CA ALA A 187 15.45 4.77 -14.72
C ALA A 187 14.11 4.86 -13.98
N ARG A 188 13.05 4.24 -14.51
CA ARG A 188 11.74 4.18 -13.87
C ARG A 188 11.80 3.49 -12.49
N MET A 189 12.52 2.36 -12.40
CA MET A 189 12.70 1.64 -11.15
C MET A 189 13.46 2.47 -10.11
N ILE A 190 14.57 3.10 -10.50
CA ILE A 190 15.37 3.96 -9.62
C ILE A 190 14.55 5.16 -9.14
N ASN A 191 13.84 5.84 -10.05
CA ASN A 191 13.00 6.98 -9.71
C ASN A 191 11.92 6.56 -8.70
N ARG A 192 11.20 5.47 -8.97
CA ARG A 192 10.17 4.95 -8.07
C ARG A 192 10.74 4.57 -6.70
N ARG A 193 11.91 3.95 -6.64
CA ARG A 193 12.56 3.62 -5.37
C ARG A 193 12.97 4.88 -4.61
N ALA A 194 13.46 5.90 -5.32
CA ALA A 194 13.83 7.18 -4.71
C ALA A 194 12.64 7.92 -4.09
N GLU A 195 11.45 7.80 -4.66
CA GLU A 195 10.20 8.34 -4.09
C GLU A 195 9.80 7.62 -2.80
N LEU A 196 10.10 6.33 -2.70
CA LEU A 196 9.73 5.50 -1.55
C LEU A 196 10.75 5.53 -0.40
N LEU A 197 11.92 6.18 -0.53
CA LEU A 197 12.97 6.16 0.49
C LEU A 197 12.50 6.65 1.86
N ASP A 198 11.70 7.71 1.91
CA ASP A 198 11.24 8.25 3.20
C ASP A 198 10.13 7.39 3.81
N THR A 199 9.23 6.85 2.97
CA THR A 199 8.18 5.92 3.41
C THR A 199 8.77 4.61 3.94
N SER A 200 9.80 4.06 3.28
CA SER A 200 10.46 2.84 3.74
C SER A 200 11.19 3.00 5.07
N LYS A 201 11.76 4.17 5.36
CA LYS A 201 12.35 4.46 6.68
C LYS A 201 11.31 4.44 7.80
N ILE A 202 10.11 4.99 7.54
CA ILE A 202 9.01 4.95 8.51
C ILE A 202 8.60 3.50 8.76
N LEU A 203 8.48 2.69 7.71
CA LEU A 203 8.14 1.28 7.80
C LEU A 203 9.18 0.50 8.63
N GLU A 204 10.47 0.66 8.31
CA GLU A 204 11.58 0.01 9.02
C GLU A 204 11.59 0.35 10.52
N THR A 205 11.15 1.55 10.89
CA THR A 205 11.16 2.02 12.29
C THR A 205 9.90 1.62 13.07
N ALA A 206 8.74 1.54 12.40
CA ALA A 206 7.43 1.38 13.05
C ALA A 206 6.95 -0.08 13.08
N ALA A 207 7.39 -0.93 12.15
CA ALA A 207 6.88 -2.30 12.03
C ALA A 207 7.67 -3.26 12.91
N LEU A 208 6.96 -4.04 13.73
CA LEU A 208 7.55 -5.16 14.50
C LEU A 208 7.96 -6.31 13.56
N ASP A 209 7.09 -6.64 12.59
CA ASP A 209 7.36 -7.57 11.50
C ASP A 209 7.11 -6.82 10.17
N PRO A 210 8.18 -6.39 9.46
CA PRO A 210 8.05 -5.66 8.19
C PRO A 210 7.37 -6.47 7.09
N TYR A 211 7.51 -7.79 7.10
CA TYR A 211 6.85 -8.66 6.12
C TYR A 211 5.33 -8.65 6.30
N GLU A 212 4.84 -8.91 7.52
CA GLU A 212 3.41 -8.92 7.82
C GLU A 212 2.78 -7.56 7.56
N PHE A 213 3.45 -6.50 8.01
CA PHE A 213 2.98 -5.14 7.75
C PHE A 213 2.85 -4.85 6.25
N LEU A 214 3.85 -5.22 5.45
CA LEU A 214 3.84 -5.00 4.00
C LEU A 214 2.74 -5.82 3.31
N ARG A 215 2.52 -7.08 3.74
CA ARG A 215 1.45 -7.95 3.25
C ARG A 215 0.09 -7.31 3.51
N ASP A 216 -0.17 -6.94 4.75
CA ASP A 216 -1.48 -6.44 5.18
C ASP A 216 -1.77 -5.06 4.56
N ALA A 217 -0.79 -4.18 4.52
CA ALA A 217 -0.89 -2.89 3.82
C ALA A 217 -1.16 -3.07 2.31
N TYR A 218 -0.50 -4.05 1.67
CA TYR A 218 -0.76 -4.37 0.26
C TYR A 218 -2.19 -4.84 0.05
N LEU A 219 -2.64 -5.84 0.81
CA LEU A 219 -3.99 -6.41 0.67
C LEU A 219 -5.07 -5.36 0.92
N GLN A 220 -4.92 -4.56 1.97
CA GLN A 220 -5.85 -3.47 2.28
C GLN A 220 -5.88 -2.42 1.16
N ARG A 221 -4.73 -1.97 0.69
CA ARG A 221 -4.63 -1.00 -0.41
C ARG A 221 -5.26 -1.56 -1.69
N ARG A 222 -4.96 -2.82 -2.06
CA ARG A 222 -5.52 -3.46 -3.28
C ARG A 222 -7.03 -3.54 -3.23
N ARG A 223 -7.57 -3.94 -2.08
CA ARG A 223 -9.00 -3.96 -1.87
C ARG A 223 -9.61 -2.57 -2.06
N ASN A 224 -9.01 -1.55 -1.44
CA ASN A 224 -9.48 -0.18 -1.58
C ASN A 224 -9.46 0.30 -3.06
N LEU A 225 -8.42 -0.03 -3.81
CA LEU A 225 -8.29 0.33 -5.23
C LEU A 225 -9.33 -0.36 -6.11
N VAL A 226 -9.60 -1.66 -5.92
CA VAL A 226 -10.58 -2.42 -6.70
C VAL A 226 -12.00 -1.88 -6.54
N TYR A 227 -12.31 -1.28 -5.39
CA TYR A 227 -13.62 -0.70 -5.09
C TYR A 227 -13.63 0.83 -5.15
N ASP A 228 -12.69 1.46 -5.83
CA ASP A 228 -12.62 2.91 -6.00
C ASP A 228 -12.74 3.70 -4.67
N GLY A 229 -12.10 3.22 -3.62
CA GLY A 229 -12.11 3.85 -2.30
C GLY A 229 -13.31 3.49 -1.40
N SER A 230 -14.24 2.66 -1.88
CA SER A 230 -15.46 2.29 -1.15
C SER A 230 -15.60 0.77 -1.01
N PRO A 231 -14.64 0.05 -0.39
CA PRO A 231 -14.71 -1.39 -0.23
C PRO A 231 -15.89 -1.79 0.66
N PRO A 232 -16.61 -2.89 0.36
CA PRO A 232 -17.62 -3.44 1.26
C PRO A 232 -16.99 -3.82 2.59
N PRO A 233 -17.75 -3.83 3.71
CA PRO A 233 -17.25 -4.30 5.00
C PRO A 233 -16.61 -5.68 4.90
N ASP A 234 -15.53 -5.92 5.66
CA ASP A 234 -14.92 -7.25 5.71
C ASP A 234 -15.90 -8.21 6.38
N LYS A 235 -16.17 -9.35 5.74
CA LYS A 235 -17.01 -10.40 6.34
C LYS A 235 -16.38 -10.97 7.61
N ASP A 236 -15.08 -10.75 7.82
CA ASP A 236 -14.33 -11.19 8.99
C ASP A 236 -14.33 -10.14 10.12
N GLU A 237 -14.78 -8.87 9.85
CA GLU A 237 -15.00 -7.87 10.89
C GLU A 237 -16.30 -8.12 11.69
N ASP A 238 -17.22 -8.95 11.16
CA ASP A 238 -18.35 -9.52 11.92
C ASP A 238 -17.92 -10.62 12.91
N VAL A 239 -16.62 -10.88 13.08
CA VAL A 239 -16.11 -11.69 14.19
C VAL A 239 -16.36 -10.93 15.48
N ASP A 240 -17.64 -11.04 15.86
CA ASP A 240 -18.07 -11.26 17.21
C ASP A 240 -17.28 -10.47 18.26
N ILE A 241 -17.48 -9.15 18.29
CA ILE A 241 -17.45 -8.45 19.57
C ILE A 241 -18.67 -8.95 20.37
N ARG A 242 -18.85 -10.25 20.46
CA ARG A 242 -19.44 -10.87 21.64
C ARG A 242 -18.39 -10.71 22.73
N ILE A 243 -18.40 -9.55 23.35
CA ILE A 243 -17.99 -9.43 24.74
C ILE A 243 -18.78 -10.52 25.44
N LYS A 244 -18.16 -11.73 25.63
CA LYS A 244 -18.70 -12.72 26.56
C LYS A 244 -18.94 -11.95 27.86
N PRO A 245 -20.16 -11.82 28.33
CA PRO A 245 -20.36 -11.19 29.63
C PRO A 245 -19.48 -11.99 30.59
N ARG A 246 -18.47 -11.33 31.12
CA ARG A 246 -17.64 -11.90 32.18
C ARG A 246 -18.60 -12.24 33.29
N THR A 247 -18.81 -13.53 33.52
CA THR A 247 -19.59 -13.99 34.68
C THR A 247 -18.98 -13.36 35.92
N GLU A 248 -19.67 -12.35 36.43
CA GLU A 248 -19.23 -11.53 37.55
C GLU A 248 -19.09 -12.39 38.80
N ARG A 249 -17.90 -12.26 39.42
CA ARG A 249 -17.82 -12.40 40.86
C ARG A 249 -18.42 -11.13 41.48
N PRO A 250 -19.37 -11.20 42.41
CA PRO A 250 -19.87 -10.01 43.07
C PRO A 250 -18.80 -9.54 44.08
N ASP A 251 -18.27 -8.37 43.91
CA ASP A 251 -17.96 -7.41 44.96
C ASP A 251 -16.81 -6.44 44.54
N SER A 252 -17.17 -5.24 44.12
CA SER A 252 -16.52 -3.99 44.51
C SER A 252 -17.20 -2.82 43.77
N GLY A 253 -17.61 -1.81 44.50
CA GLY A 253 -18.47 -0.70 44.09
C GLY A 253 -17.88 0.35 43.14
N HIS A 254 -17.00 -0.02 42.20
CA HIS A 254 -16.36 0.92 41.26
C HIS A 254 -16.89 0.83 39.82
N ASP A 255 -17.80 -0.11 39.49
CA ASP A 255 -18.15 -0.42 38.10
C ASP A 255 -19.36 0.31 37.52
N LYS A 256 -20.05 1.17 38.29
CA LYS A 256 -21.25 1.88 37.79
C LYS A 256 -20.90 2.93 36.70
N HIS A 257 -19.76 3.58 36.76
CA HIS A 257 -19.37 4.59 35.76
C HIS A 257 -18.87 3.99 34.44
N ALA A 258 -18.23 2.83 34.46
CA ALA A 258 -17.76 2.15 33.25
C ALA A 258 -18.92 1.61 32.39
N ALA A 259 -19.99 1.13 33.03
CA ALA A 259 -21.18 0.65 32.33
C ALA A 259 -21.97 1.79 31.65
N GLU A 260 -21.99 2.99 32.25
CA GLU A 260 -22.69 4.16 31.72
C GLU A 260 -21.94 4.75 30.48
N VAL A 261 -20.61 4.76 30.49
CA VAL A 261 -19.80 5.17 29.33
C VAL A 261 -19.94 4.19 28.15
N GLY A 262 -20.00 2.89 28.44
CA GLY A 262 -20.21 1.85 27.41
C GLY A 262 -21.56 1.97 26.70
N SER A 263 -22.63 2.33 27.41
CA SER A 263 -23.98 2.44 26.82
C SER A 263 -24.12 3.63 25.86
N ILE A 264 -23.40 4.73 26.11
CA ILE A 264 -23.44 5.95 25.27
C ILE A 264 -22.67 5.75 23.96
N LEU A 265 -21.58 4.97 23.99
CA LEU A 265 -20.81 4.65 22.77
C LEU A 265 -21.56 3.73 21.81
N VAL A 266 -22.51 2.93 22.33
CA VAL A 266 -23.33 2.02 21.51
C VAL A 266 -24.55 2.72 20.89
N SER A 267 -25.08 3.80 21.53
CA SER A 267 -26.28 4.51 21.01
C SER A 267 -26.00 5.54 19.92
N GLY A 268 -24.72 5.91 19.70
CA GLY A 268 -24.37 6.90 18.68
C GLY A 268 -24.81 8.34 18.99
N ASP A 269 -25.40 8.59 20.18
CA ASP A 269 -25.84 9.92 20.58
C ASP A 269 -24.67 10.74 21.15
N ALA A 270 -24.60 12.01 20.78
CA ALA A 270 -23.60 12.92 21.32
C ALA A 270 -23.81 13.11 22.84
N PRO A 271 -22.74 13.03 23.67
CA PRO A 271 -22.87 13.18 25.12
C PRO A 271 -23.36 14.59 25.49
N THR A 272 -24.26 14.66 26.46
CA THR A 272 -24.78 15.95 26.95
C THR A 272 -23.70 16.75 27.69
N PRO A 273 -23.82 18.11 27.77
CA PRO A 273 -22.86 18.95 28.49
C PRO A 273 -22.65 18.53 29.96
N ALA A 274 -23.70 18.08 30.64
CA ALA A 274 -23.62 17.57 32.01
C ALA A 274 -22.80 16.28 32.14
N GLN A 275 -22.90 15.38 31.16
CA GLN A 275 -22.09 14.14 31.09
C GLN A 275 -20.63 14.43 30.83
N LEU A 276 -20.33 15.40 29.97
CA LEU A 276 -18.93 15.83 29.70
C LEU A 276 -18.29 16.46 30.95
N GLU A 277 -19.05 17.22 31.73
CA GLU A 277 -18.56 17.79 32.99
C GLU A 277 -18.30 16.74 34.08
N ALA A 278 -19.19 15.74 34.19
CA ALA A 278 -19.02 14.60 35.06
C ALA A 278 -17.79 13.77 34.74
N TRP A 279 -17.55 13.51 33.44
CA TRP A 279 -16.35 12.80 32.95
C TRP A 279 -15.07 13.59 33.19
N GLY A 280 -15.09 14.91 33.01
CA GLY A 280 -13.98 15.80 33.32
C GLY A 280 -13.61 15.81 34.82
N LYS A 281 -14.59 15.67 35.72
CA LYS A 281 -14.37 15.54 37.15
C LYS A 281 -13.82 14.15 37.53
N ALA A 282 -14.35 13.09 36.93
CA ALA A 282 -13.88 11.71 37.13
C ALA A 282 -12.45 11.50 36.65
N ALA A 283 -12.09 12.03 35.48
CA ALA A 283 -10.74 11.96 34.93
C ALA A 283 -9.69 12.71 35.79
N ARG A 284 -10.11 13.81 36.44
CA ARG A 284 -9.23 14.55 37.37
C ARG A 284 -9.09 13.89 38.73
N ALA A 285 -10.05 13.06 39.13
CA ALA A 285 -10.01 12.30 40.38
C ALA A 285 -9.27 10.95 40.27
N ALA A 286 -9.08 10.45 39.06
CA ALA A 286 -8.34 9.22 38.81
C ALA A 286 -6.84 9.41 39.10
N LYS A 287 -6.35 8.73 40.11
CA LYS A 287 -4.93 8.70 40.45
C LYS A 287 -4.15 8.02 39.31
N PRO A 288 -3.05 8.61 38.78
CA PRO A 288 -2.29 7.97 37.71
C PRO A 288 -1.76 6.60 38.16
N PRO A 289 -1.72 5.59 37.28
CA PRO A 289 -1.17 4.28 37.62
C PRO A 289 0.29 4.45 38.05
N GLN A 290 0.63 3.92 39.23
CA GLN A 290 2.01 3.89 39.71
C GLN A 290 2.79 2.92 38.83
N LEU A 291 3.64 3.44 37.94
CA LEU A 291 4.69 2.66 37.27
C LEU A 291 5.67 2.16 38.33
N ALA A 292 5.83 0.84 38.38
CA ALA A 292 6.81 0.20 39.27
C ALA A 292 8.21 0.80 39.03
N SER A 293 8.85 1.25 40.09
CA SER A 293 10.19 1.83 40.08
C SER A 293 11.23 0.81 39.62
N GLY A 294 11.82 1.04 38.46
CA GLY A 294 12.90 0.20 37.95
C GLY A 294 13.39 0.60 36.57
N ALA A 295 13.70 1.87 36.32
CA ALA A 295 14.56 2.24 35.21
C ALA A 295 15.23 3.56 35.50
N GLN A 296 16.58 3.51 35.50
CA GLN A 296 17.51 4.61 35.72
C GLN A 296 17.43 5.66 34.61
N ASN A 297 17.70 6.89 35.02
CA ASN A 297 17.86 8.12 34.25
C ASN A 297 18.41 7.97 32.84
N LEU A 298 17.62 8.45 31.86
CA LEU A 298 18.10 8.97 30.58
C LEU A 298 17.45 10.34 30.40
N ASP A 299 18.23 11.41 30.63
CA ASP A 299 17.88 12.79 30.30
C ASP A 299 17.83 12.93 28.74
N VAL A 300 16.65 13.06 28.19
CA VAL A 300 16.43 13.47 26.80
C VAL A 300 15.64 14.79 26.84
N PRO A 301 16.15 15.91 26.31
CA PRO A 301 15.43 17.16 26.30
C PRO A 301 14.26 17.10 25.32
N MET A 302 13.05 17.29 25.82
CA MET A 302 11.82 17.39 25.00
C MET A 302 11.84 18.67 24.19
N GLN A 303 11.99 18.55 22.88
CA GLN A 303 11.62 19.62 21.93
C GLN A 303 10.11 19.62 21.72
N GLN A 304 9.47 20.74 21.99
CA GLN A 304 8.03 20.95 21.77
C GLN A 304 7.70 20.86 20.27
N PRO A 305 6.59 20.21 19.87
CA PRO A 305 6.16 20.18 18.47
C PRO A 305 5.72 21.57 18.00
N ARG A 306 6.29 22.04 16.91
CA ARG A 306 5.84 23.25 16.21
C ARG A 306 4.43 23.02 15.61
N VAL A 307 3.46 23.79 16.08
CA VAL A 307 2.12 23.86 15.49
C VAL A 307 2.22 24.48 14.11
N VAL A 308 2.00 23.69 13.07
CA VAL A 308 1.86 24.17 11.70
C VAL A 308 0.44 24.72 11.56
N ARG A 309 0.30 26.04 11.48
CA ARG A 309 -0.98 26.69 11.16
C ARG A 309 -1.27 26.53 9.68
N PHE A 310 -2.33 25.79 9.34
CA PHE A 310 -2.88 25.81 8.00
C PHE A 310 -3.51 27.18 7.71
N TRP A 311 -3.13 27.72 6.57
CA TRP A 311 -3.60 29.02 6.06
C TRP A 311 -5.09 28.92 5.69
N SER A 312 -5.92 29.80 6.30
CA SER A 312 -7.31 30.00 5.91
C SER A 312 -7.38 31.16 4.93
N PRO A 313 -8.03 31.06 3.77
CA PRO A 313 -8.21 32.24 2.90
C PRO A 313 -9.26 33.16 3.49
N ALA A 314 -8.86 34.40 3.68
CA ALA A 314 -9.75 35.48 4.12
C ALA A 314 -10.76 35.81 3.02
N SER A 315 -12.04 35.83 3.40
CA SER A 315 -13.11 36.44 2.63
C SER A 315 -12.89 37.94 2.55
N SER A 316 -12.72 38.51 1.36
CA SER A 316 -12.88 39.92 1.12
C SER A 316 -14.23 40.19 0.47
N ALA A 317 -15.16 40.68 1.27
CA ALA A 317 -16.30 41.47 0.77
C ALA A 317 -15.79 42.86 0.42
N ARG A 318 -15.93 43.26 -0.82
CA ARG A 318 -16.49 44.52 -1.35
C ARG A 318 -16.40 44.54 -2.85
#